data_e783a647481b95d9bbcd4e637e514812
#
_entry.id   e783a647481b95d9bbcd4e637e514812
#
_cell.length_a   1.000
_cell.length_b   1.000
_cell.length_c   1.000
_cell.angle_alpha   90.00
_cell.angle_beta   90.00
_cell.angle_gamma   90.00
#
_symmetry.space_group_name_H-M   'P 1'
#
loop_
_entity.id
_entity.type
_entity.pdbx_description
1 polymer ?
#
loop_
_entity_poly.entity_id
_entity_poly.type
_entity_poly.pdbx_seq_one_letter_code
_entity_poly.pdbx_strand_id
1 'polypeptide(L)'
;METVACNLCGSEDHRFVYRAPDGLYFPDRWFDVVECRECGLGFVNPRPAIDEISAYYQSDYYDSLADDLHIRRFEAESRYLPEIGHGSPPPRLLDIGCGPGGFPRFMAANGWRVEGVEPLATRPIEDFPVYRQAFDRFEGRAGRYDAVTAWAVLEHVHDPMAYFMKVGEVLKQGGVFVFLVTNFDSLSSKRLFHEDVPRHLYFYTKETVKRFLRAAELALVTADFNRNIFGMGTRGAVKYLFVRHIVGKPYEWSDQPASFRHFCEQRNLGVNGFSLLRFIAADPVACLDRLAEPFVERWQLLSNTYGIVTCVARKP
;
A
#
# COMPACT_ATOMS: atom_id res chain seq x y z
N MET A 1 -17.03 -14.54 -0.66
CA MET A 1 -17.16 -13.16 -1.21
C MET A 1 -18.30 -12.44 -0.52
N GLU A 2 -18.09 -11.16 -0.13
CA GLU A 2 -19.08 -10.32 0.53
C GLU A 2 -19.22 -8.97 -0.18
N THR A 3 -20.45 -8.44 -0.21
CA THR A 3 -20.72 -7.07 -0.66
C THR A 3 -20.80 -6.19 0.59
N VAL A 4 -20.11 -5.05 0.59
CA VAL A 4 -19.98 -4.19 1.75
C VAL A 4 -20.34 -2.75 1.44
N ALA A 5 -20.83 -2.03 2.45
CA ALA A 5 -20.94 -0.58 2.41
C ALA A 5 -19.56 0.07 2.58
N CYS A 6 -19.43 1.34 2.22
CA CYS A 6 -18.22 2.11 2.38
C CYS A 6 -17.78 2.19 3.86
N ASN A 7 -16.60 1.69 4.20
CA ASN A 7 -16.10 1.67 5.59
C ASN A 7 -15.92 3.08 6.19
N LEU A 8 -15.71 4.11 5.36
CA LEU A 8 -15.52 5.48 5.85
C LEU A 8 -16.82 6.23 6.16
N CYS A 9 -17.87 6.03 5.37
CA CYS A 9 -19.11 6.83 5.53
C CYS A 9 -20.41 6.01 5.60
N GLY A 10 -20.33 4.69 5.47
CA GLY A 10 -21.49 3.80 5.54
C GLY A 10 -22.37 3.78 4.28
N SER A 11 -22.06 4.57 3.23
CA SER A 11 -22.84 4.62 2.01
C SER A 11 -22.73 3.33 1.20
N GLU A 12 -23.84 2.88 0.60
CA GLU A 12 -23.87 1.79 -0.37
C GLU A 12 -23.77 2.31 -1.82
N ASP A 13 -23.85 3.65 -2.03
CA ASP A 13 -23.75 4.25 -3.36
C ASP A 13 -22.30 4.37 -3.80
N HIS A 14 -21.92 3.58 -4.80
CA HIS A 14 -20.59 3.57 -5.37
C HIS A 14 -20.64 3.46 -6.89
N ARG A 15 -19.56 3.87 -7.54
CA ARG A 15 -19.38 3.74 -8.98
C ARG A 15 -18.25 2.77 -9.29
N PHE A 16 -18.44 1.97 -10.32
CA PHE A 16 -17.39 1.14 -10.90
C PHE A 16 -16.23 2.01 -11.41
N VAL A 17 -14.99 1.60 -11.13
CA VAL A 17 -13.78 2.26 -11.60
C VAL A 17 -13.07 1.39 -12.63
N TYR A 18 -12.69 0.18 -12.23
CA TYR A 18 -12.09 -0.81 -13.13
C TYR A 18 -12.24 -2.24 -12.57
N ARG A 19 -11.94 -3.22 -13.41
CA ARG A 19 -11.83 -4.63 -13.05
C ARG A 19 -10.42 -5.14 -13.29
N ALA A 20 -9.86 -5.87 -12.35
CA ALA A 20 -8.54 -6.48 -12.47
C ALA A 20 -8.55 -7.91 -11.90
N PRO A 21 -7.70 -8.82 -12.42
CA PRO A 21 -7.55 -10.15 -11.86
C PRO A 21 -6.60 -10.12 -10.64
N ASP A 22 -6.58 -11.23 -9.89
CA ASP A 22 -5.45 -11.49 -9.00
C ASP A 22 -4.17 -11.69 -9.84
N GLY A 23 -3.26 -10.75 -9.70
CA GLY A 23 -2.01 -10.73 -10.47
C GLY A 23 -0.96 -11.76 -10.01
N LEU A 24 -1.16 -12.44 -8.85
CA LEU A 24 -0.16 -13.32 -8.26
C LEU A 24 -0.53 -14.81 -8.33
N TYR A 25 -1.68 -15.20 -7.78
CA TYR A 25 -1.97 -16.62 -7.55
C TYR A 25 -3.16 -17.16 -8.35
N PHE A 26 -4.18 -16.32 -8.62
CA PHE A 26 -5.41 -16.75 -9.28
C PHE A 26 -5.79 -15.83 -10.45
N PRO A 27 -5.06 -15.88 -11.58
CA PRO A 27 -5.25 -14.94 -12.69
C PRO A 27 -6.63 -15.03 -13.36
N ASP A 28 -7.36 -16.10 -13.12
CA ASP A 28 -8.73 -16.28 -13.61
C ASP A 28 -9.80 -15.69 -12.66
N ARG A 29 -9.40 -15.21 -11.47
CA ARG A 29 -10.30 -14.55 -10.53
C ARG A 29 -10.23 -13.05 -10.70
N TRP A 30 -11.38 -12.45 -10.97
CA TRP A 30 -11.50 -11.02 -11.27
C TRP A 30 -12.26 -10.28 -10.18
N PHE A 31 -11.82 -9.07 -9.87
CA PHE A 31 -12.36 -8.23 -8.80
C PHE A 31 -12.68 -6.85 -9.34
N ASP A 32 -13.82 -6.30 -8.89
CA ASP A 32 -14.22 -4.94 -9.21
C ASP A 32 -13.68 -3.97 -8.16
N VAL A 33 -13.02 -2.94 -8.63
CA VAL A 33 -12.65 -1.77 -7.84
C VAL A 33 -13.73 -0.72 -8.06
N VAL A 34 -14.29 -0.27 -6.95
CA VAL A 34 -15.36 0.74 -6.92
C VAL A 34 -14.91 1.96 -6.13
N GLU A 35 -15.57 3.08 -6.33
CA GLU A 35 -15.35 4.33 -5.60
C GLU A 35 -16.66 4.81 -4.99
N CYS A 36 -16.68 5.05 -3.69
CA CYS A 36 -17.84 5.62 -3.00
C CYS A 36 -18.17 7.00 -3.56
N ARG A 37 -19.44 7.24 -3.94
CA ARG A 37 -19.85 8.54 -4.50
C ARG A 37 -19.90 9.65 -3.46
N GLU A 38 -20.10 9.30 -2.18
CA GLU A 38 -20.21 10.26 -1.09
C GLU A 38 -18.85 10.75 -0.55
N CYS A 39 -17.85 9.85 -0.49
CA CYS A 39 -16.59 10.19 0.17
C CYS A 39 -15.33 10.00 -0.68
N GLY A 40 -15.44 9.34 -1.82
CA GLY A 40 -14.30 9.09 -2.71
C GLY A 40 -13.38 7.96 -2.27
N LEU A 41 -13.71 7.18 -1.23
CA LEU A 41 -12.93 6.01 -0.86
C LEU A 41 -13.05 4.95 -1.95
N GLY A 42 -11.90 4.47 -2.46
CA GLY A 42 -11.85 3.30 -3.32
C GLY A 42 -11.86 2.01 -2.51
N PHE A 43 -12.50 0.96 -3.01
CA PHE A 43 -12.47 -0.35 -2.38
C PHE A 43 -12.85 -1.47 -3.35
N VAL A 44 -12.48 -2.71 -3.01
CA VAL A 44 -12.90 -3.91 -3.75
C VAL A 44 -14.31 -4.28 -3.32
N ASN A 45 -15.23 -4.44 -4.29
CA ASN A 45 -16.63 -4.81 -3.99
C ASN A 45 -17.28 -5.53 -5.16
N PRO A 46 -17.72 -6.82 -5.02
CA PRO A 46 -17.59 -7.64 -3.82
C PRO A 46 -16.14 -8.04 -3.55
N ARG A 47 -15.79 -8.24 -2.28
CA ARG A 47 -14.45 -8.61 -1.82
C ARG A 47 -14.41 -10.00 -1.18
N PRO A 48 -13.24 -10.65 -1.07
CA PRO A 48 -13.10 -11.84 -0.23
C PRO A 48 -13.48 -11.54 1.23
N ALA A 49 -14.27 -12.41 1.84
CA ALA A 49 -14.58 -12.32 3.26
C ALA A 49 -13.34 -12.60 4.12
N ILE A 50 -13.40 -12.26 5.41
CA ILE A 50 -12.25 -12.36 6.31
C ILE A 50 -11.71 -13.80 6.47
N ASP A 51 -12.55 -14.81 6.33
CA ASP A 51 -12.19 -16.23 6.34
C ASP A 51 -11.67 -16.73 4.97
N GLU A 52 -11.94 -16.01 3.90
CA GLU A 52 -11.51 -16.34 2.54
C GLU A 52 -10.19 -15.68 2.15
N ILE A 53 -9.87 -14.50 2.73
CA ILE A 53 -8.74 -13.67 2.28
C ILE A 53 -7.39 -14.37 2.45
N SER A 54 -7.24 -15.26 3.42
CA SER A 54 -6.00 -16.01 3.66
C SER A 54 -5.56 -16.84 2.47
N ALA A 55 -6.48 -17.29 1.59
CA ALA A 55 -6.15 -18.01 0.38
C ALA A 55 -5.32 -17.19 -0.63
N TYR A 56 -5.37 -15.86 -0.52
CA TYR A 56 -4.62 -14.92 -1.38
C TYR A 56 -3.25 -14.55 -0.80
N TYR A 57 -2.84 -15.15 0.35
CA TYR A 57 -1.54 -14.96 0.99
C TYR A 57 -0.84 -16.31 1.10
N GLN A 58 -0.11 -16.71 0.04
CA GLN A 58 0.66 -17.94 0.06
C GLN A 58 2.01 -17.75 0.80
N SER A 59 2.69 -18.83 1.14
CA SER A 59 3.89 -18.79 2.00
C SER A 59 5.02 -17.92 1.44
N ASP A 60 5.17 -17.86 0.12
CA ASP A 60 6.18 -17.08 -0.58
C ASP A 60 5.91 -15.57 -0.57
N TYR A 61 4.66 -15.14 -0.31
CA TYR A 61 4.32 -13.72 -0.17
C TYR A 61 5.13 -13.04 0.95
N TYR A 62 5.32 -13.74 2.06
CA TYR A 62 6.06 -13.23 3.21
C TYR A 62 7.58 -13.45 3.13
N ASP A 63 8.04 -14.45 2.40
CA ASP A 63 9.47 -14.75 2.25
C ASP A 63 10.22 -13.63 1.52
N SER A 64 9.55 -12.92 0.62
CA SER A 64 10.09 -11.74 -0.07
C SER A 64 10.31 -10.52 0.85
N LEU A 65 9.71 -10.50 2.05
CA LEU A 65 9.81 -9.41 3.02
C LEU A 65 10.92 -9.61 4.05
N ALA A 66 11.60 -10.78 4.05
CA ALA A 66 12.48 -11.22 5.14
C ALA A 66 13.96 -10.81 5.02
N ASP A 67 14.35 -10.03 4.00
CA ASP A 67 15.76 -9.80 3.69
C ASP A 67 16.40 -8.62 4.45
N ASP A 68 17.66 -8.82 4.92
CA ASP A 68 18.56 -7.81 5.51
C ASP A 68 18.87 -6.62 4.57
N LEU A 69 18.44 -6.68 3.31
CA LEU A 69 18.57 -5.63 2.31
C LEU A 69 17.71 -4.39 2.58
N HIS A 70 16.84 -4.43 3.59
CA HIS A 70 15.87 -3.37 3.89
C HIS A 70 16.39 -2.24 4.80
N ILE A 71 17.66 -2.22 5.22
CA ILE A 71 18.20 -1.18 6.12
C ILE A 71 17.93 0.23 5.56
N ARG A 72 18.14 0.46 4.27
CA ARG A 72 17.87 1.77 3.64
C ARG A 72 16.37 2.16 3.71
N ARG A 73 15.51 1.16 3.62
CA ARG A 73 14.07 1.34 3.78
C ARG A 73 13.75 1.73 5.23
N PHE A 74 14.29 1.01 6.22
CA PHE A 74 14.08 1.31 7.63
C PHE A 74 14.63 2.69 8.01
N GLU A 75 15.76 3.11 7.46
CA GLU A 75 16.29 4.47 7.57
C GLU A 75 15.31 5.50 6.99
N ALA A 76 14.69 5.23 5.84
CA ALA A 76 13.70 6.11 5.24
C ALA A 76 12.41 6.19 6.08
N GLU A 77 11.94 5.06 6.60
CA GLU A 77 10.78 4.95 7.48
C GLU A 77 11.01 5.71 8.81
N SER A 78 12.18 5.54 9.43
CA SER A 78 12.49 6.16 10.73
C SER A 78 12.54 7.68 10.70
N ARG A 79 12.80 8.31 9.55
CA ARG A 79 12.84 9.78 9.38
C ARG A 79 11.51 10.47 9.66
N TYR A 80 10.40 9.73 9.64
CA TYR A 80 9.08 10.26 9.95
C TYR A 80 8.77 10.24 11.45
N LEU A 81 9.60 9.56 12.25
CA LEU A 81 9.44 9.48 13.70
C LEU A 81 10.20 10.60 14.41
N PRO A 82 9.75 11.03 15.58
CA PRO A 82 10.43 12.07 16.34
C PRO A 82 11.81 11.60 16.81
N GLU A 83 12.78 12.51 16.83
CA GLU A 83 14.09 12.27 17.42
C GLU A 83 13.99 12.06 18.93
N ILE A 84 14.82 11.15 19.46
CA ILE A 84 14.91 10.91 20.91
C ILE A 84 15.79 11.99 21.52
N GLY A 85 15.21 12.78 22.42
CA GLY A 85 15.96 13.79 23.17
C GLY A 85 17.02 13.16 24.08
N HIS A 86 18.19 13.79 24.20
CA HIS A 86 19.26 13.36 25.10
C HIS A 86 18.75 13.28 26.55
N GLY A 87 19.00 12.14 27.21
CA GLY A 87 18.59 11.93 28.61
C GLY A 87 17.12 11.62 28.83
N SER A 88 16.31 11.57 27.80
CA SER A 88 14.91 11.16 27.89
C SER A 88 14.78 9.63 28.05
N PRO A 89 13.75 9.14 28.78
CA PRO A 89 13.48 7.72 28.80
C PRO A 89 13.13 7.23 27.38
N PRO A 90 13.50 5.97 27.02
CA PRO A 90 13.19 5.41 25.72
C PRO A 90 11.70 5.53 25.38
N PRO A 91 11.33 6.17 24.26
CA PRO A 91 9.94 6.28 23.84
C PRO A 91 9.40 4.92 23.41
N ARG A 92 8.08 4.75 23.43
CA ARG A 92 7.40 3.50 23.08
C ARG A 92 6.84 3.57 21.67
N LEU A 93 7.21 2.59 20.85
CA LEU A 93 6.72 2.37 19.49
C LEU A 93 5.86 1.11 19.45
N LEU A 94 4.70 1.19 18.80
CA LEU A 94 3.92 0.04 18.39
C LEU A 94 3.92 -0.01 16.86
N ASP A 95 4.38 -1.14 16.30
CA ASP A 95 4.35 -1.38 14.84
C ASP A 95 3.21 -2.34 14.49
N ILE A 96 2.25 -1.87 13.71
CA ILE A 96 1.09 -2.63 13.25
C ILE A 96 1.48 -3.32 11.94
N GLY A 97 1.25 -4.65 11.87
CA GLY A 97 1.70 -5.44 10.73
C GLY A 97 3.22 -5.53 10.67
N CYS A 98 3.85 -5.82 11.81
CA CYS A 98 5.31 -5.78 11.94
C CYS A 98 6.04 -6.86 11.14
N GLY A 99 5.32 -7.80 10.50
CA GLY A 99 5.87 -8.88 9.70
C GLY A 99 6.92 -9.69 10.47
N PRO A 100 8.11 -9.96 9.88
CA PRO A 100 9.19 -10.66 10.56
C PRO A 100 9.95 -9.81 11.59
N GLY A 101 9.55 -8.57 11.84
CA GLY A 101 10.09 -7.70 12.89
C GLY A 101 11.33 -6.88 12.50
N GLY A 102 11.62 -6.72 11.21
CA GLY A 102 12.80 -5.98 10.75
C GLY A 102 12.82 -4.53 11.19
N PHE A 103 11.75 -3.78 10.90
CA PHE A 103 11.64 -2.36 11.30
C PHE A 103 11.63 -2.17 12.83
N PRO A 104 10.84 -2.91 13.63
CA PRO A 104 10.94 -2.81 15.08
C PRO A 104 12.33 -3.08 15.64
N ARG A 105 13.07 -4.09 15.12
CA ARG A 105 14.47 -4.33 15.54
C ARG A 105 15.38 -3.14 15.23
N PHE A 106 15.24 -2.58 14.05
CA PHE A 106 15.98 -1.37 13.66
C PHE A 106 15.68 -0.23 14.63
N MET A 107 14.42 -0.01 14.99
CA MET A 107 14.03 1.05 15.94
C MET A 107 14.51 0.76 17.39
N ALA A 108 14.50 -0.51 17.81
CA ALA A 108 15.05 -0.90 19.11
C ALA A 108 16.56 -0.60 19.21
N ALA A 109 17.31 -0.90 18.14
CA ALA A 109 18.75 -0.55 18.05
C ALA A 109 18.99 0.97 18.06
N ASN A 110 17.99 1.77 17.68
CA ASN A 110 17.99 3.23 17.73
C ASN A 110 17.34 3.82 19.00
N GLY A 111 17.19 3.01 20.07
CA GLY A 111 16.83 3.49 21.40
C GLY A 111 15.33 3.52 21.70
N TRP A 112 14.47 2.95 20.85
CA TRP A 112 13.04 2.84 21.09
C TRP A 112 12.70 1.58 21.89
N ARG A 113 11.65 1.65 22.71
CA ARG A 113 10.97 0.46 23.25
C ARG A 113 9.90 0.03 22.28
N VAL A 114 10.10 -1.12 21.64
CA VAL A 114 9.23 -1.57 20.54
C VAL A 114 8.31 -2.69 20.97
N GLU A 115 7.11 -2.68 20.42
CA GLU A 115 6.13 -3.77 20.48
C GLU A 115 5.54 -3.92 19.07
N GLY A 116 5.10 -5.13 18.69
CA GLY A 116 4.53 -5.41 17.38
C GLY A 116 3.16 -6.06 17.47
N VAL A 117 2.32 -5.84 16.47
CA VAL A 117 1.08 -6.59 16.24
C VAL A 117 1.16 -7.22 14.86
N GLU A 118 1.05 -8.57 14.79
CA GLU A 118 1.13 -9.32 13.54
C GLU A 118 0.25 -10.57 13.61
N PRO A 119 -0.94 -10.56 12.99
CA PRO A 119 -1.85 -11.71 13.06
C PRO A 119 -1.31 -12.97 12.37
N LEU A 120 -0.47 -12.80 11.34
CA LEU A 120 0.02 -13.87 10.49
C LEU A 120 1.48 -14.25 10.77
N ALA A 121 2.04 -13.88 11.93
CA ALA A 121 3.41 -14.22 12.29
C ALA A 121 3.66 -15.72 12.21
N THR A 122 4.42 -16.17 11.21
CA THR A 122 4.72 -17.59 10.95
C THR A 122 5.83 -18.12 11.85
N ARG A 123 6.72 -17.24 12.34
CA ARG A 123 7.85 -17.58 13.20
C ARG A 123 7.78 -16.82 14.54
N PRO A 124 8.28 -17.39 15.64
CA PRO A 124 8.43 -16.66 16.90
C PRO A 124 9.40 -15.48 16.71
N ILE A 125 9.02 -14.32 17.25
CA ILE A 125 9.90 -13.16 17.40
C ILE A 125 10.14 -13.05 18.92
N GLU A 126 11.39 -13.23 19.36
CA GLU A 126 11.73 -13.29 20.78
C GLU A 126 12.36 -11.98 21.29
N ASP A 127 12.81 -11.10 20.40
CA ASP A 127 13.58 -9.90 20.72
C ASP A 127 12.71 -8.80 21.34
N PHE A 128 11.40 -8.80 21.06
CA PHE A 128 10.42 -7.84 21.57
C PHE A 128 9.02 -8.45 21.58
N PRO A 129 8.09 -7.90 22.39
CA PRO A 129 6.72 -8.41 22.46
C PRO A 129 5.99 -8.27 21.11
N VAL A 130 5.43 -9.39 20.60
CA VAL A 130 4.57 -9.43 19.42
C VAL A 130 3.23 -10.04 19.78
N TYR A 131 2.15 -9.30 19.51
CA TYR A 131 0.78 -9.72 19.72
C TYR A 131 0.22 -10.35 18.44
N ARG A 132 -0.03 -11.67 18.47
CA ARG A 132 -0.51 -12.45 17.32
C ARG A 132 -2.03 -12.37 17.19
N GLN A 133 -2.51 -11.20 16.85
CA GLN A 133 -3.94 -10.93 16.68
C GLN A 133 -4.14 -9.76 15.72
N ALA A 134 -5.36 -9.58 15.20
CA ALA A 134 -5.71 -8.39 14.45
C ALA A 134 -5.70 -7.16 15.39
N PHE A 135 -5.28 -6.01 14.86
CA PHE A 135 -5.05 -4.83 15.70
C PHE A 135 -6.36 -4.23 16.27
N ASP A 136 -7.48 -4.38 15.59
CA ASP A 136 -8.80 -4.01 16.10
C ASP A 136 -9.18 -4.73 17.41
N ARG A 137 -8.61 -5.93 17.61
CA ARG A 137 -8.79 -6.75 18.83
C ARG A 137 -7.67 -6.54 19.87
N PHE A 138 -6.71 -5.67 19.57
CA PHE A 138 -5.59 -5.42 20.46
C PHE A 138 -6.03 -4.70 21.76
N GLU A 139 -5.82 -5.34 22.89
CA GLU A 139 -6.15 -4.81 24.24
C GLU A 139 -5.00 -3.97 24.81
N GLY A 140 -4.46 -3.04 24.00
CA GLY A 140 -3.44 -2.10 24.43
C GLY A 140 -4.00 -1.08 25.43
N ARG A 141 -3.15 -0.60 26.36
CA ARG A 141 -3.54 0.48 27.28
C ARG A 141 -3.69 1.78 26.51
N ALA A 142 -4.77 2.49 26.74
CA ALA A 142 -4.99 3.84 26.21
C ALA A 142 -3.82 4.78 26.60
N GLY A 143 -3.39 5.62 25.68
CA GLY A 143 -2.33 6.59 25.92
C GLY A 143 -0.96 6.00 26.30
N ARG A 144 -0.61 4.83 25.73
CA ARG A 144 0.63 4.12 26.05
C ARG A 144 1.80 4.46 25.14
N TYR A 145 1.55 4.69 23.85
CA TYR A 145 2.60 4.79 22.85
C TYR A 145 2.90 6.24 22.45
N ASP A 146 4.19 6.53 22.30
CA ASP A 146 4.68 7.80 21.79
C ASP A 146 4.56 7.85 20.27
N ALA A 147 4.70 6.68 19.63
CA ALA A 147 4.48 6.50 18.21
C ALA A 147 3.77 5.17 17.90
N VAL A 148 2.96 5.18 16.85
CA VAL A 148 2.39 3.99 16.21
C VAL A 148 2.78 4.03 14.74
N THR A 149 3.16 2.89 14.16
CA THR A 149 3.49 2.76 12.74
C THR A 149 2.65 1.71 12.05
N ALA A 150 2.39 1.89 10.75
CA ALA A 150 1.72 0.91 9.89
C ALA A 150 2.24 1.05 8.45
N TRP A 151 3.13 0.17 8.02
CA TRP A 151 3.80 0.26 6.72
C TRP A 151 3.16 -0.69 5.71
N ALA A 152 2.32 -0.17 4.81
CA ALA A 152 1.54 -0.95 3.85
C ALA A 152 0.68 -2.01 4.55
N VAL A 153 -0.21 -1.58 5.43
CA VAL A 153 -1.10 -2.44 6.23
C VAL A 153 -2.57 -2.07 6.05
N LEU A 154 -2.89 -0.78 6.10
CA LEU A 154 -4.27 -0.32 6.18
C LEU A 154 -5.08 -0.62 4.93
N GLU A 155 -4.44 -0.77 3.79
CA GLU A 155 -5.05 -1.21 2.53
C GLU A 155 -5.49 -2.68 2.56
N HIS A 156 -4.91 -3.50 3.44
CA HIS A 156 -5.16 -4.94 3.52
C HIS A 156 -6.22 -5.35 4.54
N VAL A 157 -6.59 -4.45 5.46
CA VAL A 157 -7.47 -4.80 6.58
C VAL A 157 -8.95 -4.66 6.21
N HIS A 158 -9.80 -5.53 6.77
CA HIS A 158 -11.25 -5.54 6.48
C HIS A 158 -11.99 -4.37 7.10
N ASP A 159 -11.53 -3.84 8.23
CA ASP A 159 -12.11 -2.69 8.92
C ASP A 159 -11.05 -1.63 9.26
N PRO A 160 -10.63 -0.82 8.28
CA PRO A 160 -9.65 0.24 8.54
C PRO A 160 -10.17 1.29 9.53
N MET A 161 -11.48 1.56 9.61
CA MET A 161 -12.01 2.52 10.59
C MET A 161 -11.70 2.06 12.02
N ALA A 162 -11.90 0.79 12.34
CA ALA A 162 -11.55 0.24 13.65
C ALA A 162 -10.05 0.39 13.96
N TYR A 163 -9.18 0.21 12.94
CA TYR A 163 -7.74 0.43 13.10
C TYR A 163 -7.41 1.90 13.40
N PHE A 164 -7.94 2.84 12.65
CA PHE A 164 -7.72 4.27 12.92
C PHE A 164 -8.21 4.68 14.32
N MET A 165 -9.42 4.24 14.71
CA MET A 165 -9.98 4.52 16.04
C MET A 165 -9.09 3.94 17.15
N LYS A 166 -8.63 2.70 17.01
CA LYS A 166 -7.74 2.06 17.98
C LYS A 166 -6.39 2.76 18.08
N VAL A 167 -5.82 3.26 16.97
CA VAL A 167 -4.61 4.10 16.99
C VAL A 167 -4.84 5.35 17.84
N GLY A 168 -5.97 6.04 17.62
CA GLY A 168 -6.35 7.20 18.44
C GLY A 168 -6.42 6.89 19.94
N GLU A 169 -6.93 5.70 20.28
CA GLU A 169 -7.01 5.24 21.69
C GLU A 169 -5.63 5.01 22.30
N VAL A 170 -4.75 4.25 21.64
CA VAL A 170 -3.48 3.78 22.24
C VAL A 170 -2.37 4.83 22.21
N LEU A 171 -2.47 5.85 21.36
CA LEU A 171 -1.52 6.97 21.32
C LEU A 171 -1.65 7.87 22.55
N LYS A 172 -0.50 8.32 23.06
CA LYS A 172 -0.43 9.44 24.02
C LYS A 172 -0.89 10.74 23.38
N GLN A 173 -1.27 11.70 24.20
CA GLN A 173 -1.39 13.10 23.78
C GLN A 173 -0.05 13.58 23.23
N GLY A 174 -0.05 14.25 22.09
CA GLY A 174 1.15 14.63 21.35
C GLY A 174 1.84 13.50 20.60
N GLY A 175 1.41 12.25 20.76
CA GLY A 175 1.95 11.08 20.07
C GLY A 175 1.69 11.13 18.57
N VAL A 176 2.50 10.39 17.81
CA VAL A 176 2.44 10.38 16.35
C VAL A 176 1.99 9.04 15.79
N PHE A 177 1.18 9.09 14.73
CA PHE A 177 0.86 7.96 13.88
C PHE A 177 1.52 8.15 12.51
N VAL A 178 2.40 7.22 12.14
CA VAL A 178 3.05 7.20 10.83
C VAL A 178 2.58 5.98 10.06
N PHE A 179 2.05 6.18 8.88
CA PHE A 179 1.59 5.07 8.04
C PHE A 179 1.80 5.34 6.57
N LEU A 180 1.95 4.28 5.82
CA LEU A 180 2.09 4.31 4.37
C LEU A 180 0.92 3.55 3.76
N VAL A 181 0.30 4.14 2.74
CA VAL A 181 -0.78 3.53 1.95
C VAL A 181 -0.62 3.88 0.48
N THR A 182 -1.33 3.15 -0.38
CA THR A 182 -1.43 3.51 -1.80
C THR A 182 -2.30 4.76 -1.98
N ASN A 183 -1.96 5.55 -3.02
CA ASN A 183 -2.69 6.77 -3.37
C ASN A 183 -3.62 6.53 -4.55
N PHE A 184 -4.93 6.48 -4.29
CA PHE A 184 -5.95 6.23 -5.32
C PHE A 184 -6.07 7.35 -6.35
N ASP A 185 -5.67 8.58 -6.02
CA ASP A 185 -5.66 9.69 -7.00
C ASP A 185 -4.49 9.60 -7.99
N SER A 186 -3.57 8.66 -7.81
CA SER A 186 -2.46 8.45 -8.73
C SER A 186 -2.91 7.87 -10.07
N LEU A 187 -2.12 8.12 -11.10
CA LEU A 187 -2.28 7.47 -12.40
C LEU A 187 -2.13 5.94 -12.24
N SER A 188 -1.14 5.50 -11.46
CA SER A 188 -0.79 4.10 -11.25
C SER A 188 -1.93 3.30 -10.63
N SER A 189 -2.54 3.81 -9.57
CA SER A 189 -3.64 3.14 -8.86
C SER A 189 -4.95 3.19 -9.67
N LYS A 190 -5.40 4.39 -10.04
CA LYS A 190 -6.75 4.60 -10.59
C LYS A 190 -6.87 4.29 -12.08
N ARG A 191 -5.76 4.27 -12.85
CA ARG A 191 -5.79 4.17 -14.32
C ARG A 191 -4.95 3.04 -14.89
N LEU A 192 -3.88 2.64 -14.22
CA LEU A 192 -2.93 1.65 -14.73
C LEU A 192 -3.04 0.30 -14.02
N PHE A 193 -4.01 0.12 -13.13
CA PHE A 193 -4.29 -1.14 -12.43
C PHE A 193 -3.08 -1.71 -11.65
N HIS A 194 -2.26 -0.85 -11.04
CA HIS A 194 -1.07 -1.28 -10.31
C HIS A 194 -1.36 -1.63 -8.84
N GLU A 195 -2.63 -1.70 -8.46
CA GLU A 195 -3.02 -2.16 -7.12
C GLU A 195 -2.97 -3.68 -7.02
N ASP A 196 -2.62 -4.18 -5.86
CA ASP A 196 -2.52 -5.61 -5.57
C ASP A 196 -3.89 -6.20 -5.16
N VAL A 197 -4.83 -6.25 -6.12
CA VAL A 197 -6.15 -6.84 -5.86
C VAL A 197 -6.10 -8.38 -5.87
N PRO A 198 -6.83 -9.06 -4.97
CA PRO A 198 -7.75 -8.51 -3.96
C PRO A 198 -7.11 -8.28 -2.58
N ARG A 199 -5.78 -8.37 -2.44
CA ARG A 199 -5.10 -8.16 -1.15
C ARG A 199 -5.22 -6.73 -0.67
N HIS A 200 -5.12 -5.74 -1.58
CA HIS A 200 -5.54 -4.37 -1.30
C HIS A 200 -7.07 -4.30 -1.36
N LEU A 201 -7.71 -4.20 -0.20
CA LEU A 201 -9.17 -4.08 -0.06
C LEU A 201 -9.64 -2.63 -0.16
N TYR A 202 -8.77 -1.68 0.20
CA TYR A 202 -9.09 -0.24 0.23
C TYR A 202 -8.00 0.60 -0.45
N PHE A 203 -8.44 1.67 -1.10
CA PHE A 203 -7.59 2.59 -1.85
C PHE A 203 -7.86 4.02 -1.37
N TYR A 204 -6.82 4.64 -0.81
CA TYR A 204 -6.95 5.91 -0.09
C TYR A 204 -6.65 7.09 -0.99
N THR A 205 -7.35 8.19 -0.77
CA THR A 205 -6.94 9.52 -1.22
C THR A 205 -6.50 10.35 -0.02
N LYS A 206 -5.79 11.45 -0.24
CA LYS A 206 -5.44 12.37 0.86
C LYS A 206 -6.67 12.85 1.64
N GLU A 207 -7.80 13.05 0.97
CA GLU A 207 -9.05 13.51 1.60
C GLU A 207 -9.71 12.40 2.42
N THR A 208 -9.73 11.17 1.92
CA THR A 208 -10.26 10.04 2.70
C THR A 208 -9.39 9.74 3.93
N VAL A 209 -8.04 9.83 3.80
CA VAL A 209 -7.13 9.77 4.95
C VAL A 209 -7.47 10.80 6.01
N LYS A 210 -7.65 12.07 5.63
CA LYS A 210 -8.04 13.13 6.59
C LYS A 210 -9.35 12.82 7.30
N ARG A 211 -10.31 12.21 6.61
CA ARG A 211 -11.60 11.84 7.22
C ARG A 211 -11.46 10.70 8.22
N PHE A 212 -10.68 9.64 7.90
CA PHE A 212 -10.36 8.58 8.85
C PHE A 212 -9.64 9.13 10.09
N LEU A 213 -8.63 9.96 9.89
CA LEU A 213 -7.88 10.58 10.98
C LEU A 213 -8.77 11.44 11.88
N ARG A 214 -9.66 12.25 11.28
CA ARG A 214 -10.60 13.08 12.03
C ARG A 214 -11.54 12.25 12.88
N ALA A 215 -12.06 11.12 12.37
CA ALA A 215 -12.89 10.20 13.15
C ALA A 215 -12.13 9.63 14.34
N ALA A 216 -10.83 9.39 14.22
CA ALA A 216 -9.94 8.90 15.27
C ALA A 216 -9.36 10.01 16.17
N GLU A 217 -9.85 11.26 16.07
CA GLU A 217 -9.34 12.42 16.81
C GLU A 217 -7.84 12.70 16.57
N LEU A 218 -7.36 12.42 15.34
CA LEU A 218 -5.99 12.65 14.90
C LEU A 218 -5.95 13.76 13.84
N ALA A 219 -4.89 14.57 13.87
CA ALA A 219 -4.66 15.63 12.90
C ALA A 219 -3.55 15.23 11.91
N LEU A 220 -3.82 15.30 10.61
CA LEU A 220 -2.80 15.08 9.58
C LEU A 220 -1.77 16.23 9.63
N VAL A 221 -0.50 15.89 9.85
CA VAL A 221 0.63 16.83 9.86
C VAL A 221 1.29 16.90 8.48
N THR A 222 1.59 15.73 7.90
CA THR A 222 2.29 15.63 6.61
C THR A 222 1.70 14.48 5.78
N ALA A 223 1.64 14.69 4.48
CA ALA A 223 1.41 13.64 3.48
C ALA A 223 2.53 13.76 2.44
N ASP A 224 3.44 12.82 2.45
CA ASP A 224 4.65 12.81 1.62
C ASP A 224 4.54 11.77 0.51
N PHE A 225 4.52 12.23 -0.73
CA PHE A 225 4.40 11.40 -1.94
C PHE A 225 5.80 11.10 -2.46
N ASN A 226 6.39 9.97 -2.04
CA ASN A 226 7.73 9.61 -2.46
C ASN A 226 7.87 8.09 -2.68
N ARG A 227 9.03 7.68 -3.21
CA ARG A 227 9.38 6.28 -3.52
C ARG A 227 10.48 5.70 -2.63
N ASN A 228 10.82 6.36 -1.53
CA ASN A 228 11.98 6.00 -0.72
C ASN A 228 11.76 4.73 0.11
N ILE A 229 10.51 4.42 0.40
CA ILE A 229 10.10 3.25 1.19
C ILE A 229 9.64 2.14 0.23
N PHE A 230 8.59 2.43 -0.56
CA PHE A 230 8.10 1.54 -1.61
C PHE A 230 7.96 2.29 -2.92
N GLY A 231 8.11 1.59 -4.03
CA GLY A 231 7.88 2.12 -5.37
C GLY A 231 6.58 1.58 -5.97
N MET A 232 5.81 2.45 -6.60
CA MET A 232 4.72 2.04 -7.49
C MET A 232 5.03 2.56 -8.88
N GLY A 233 5.28 1.63 -9.82
CA GLY A 233 5.64 1.97 -11.21
C GLY A 233 4.56 2.76 -11.93
N THR A 234 4.94 3.39 -13.03
CA THR A 234 4.03 4.18 -13.89
C THR A 234 3.94 3.59 -15.30
N ARG A 235 4.39 2.33 -15.45
CA ARG A 235 4.33 1.61 -16.71
C ARG A 235 2.89 1.48 -17.19
N GLY A 236 2.65 1.73 -18.47
CA GLY A 236 1.31 1.76 -19.05
C GLY A 236 0.78 3.18 -19.29
N ALA A 237 1.47 4.22 -18.83
CA ALA A 237 1.00 5.60 -18.94
C ALA A 237 0.85 6.08 -20.39
N VAL A 238 1.85 5.83 -21.23
CA VAL A 238 1.80 6.19 -22.65
C VAL A 238 0.76 5.35 -23.37
N LYS A 239 0.71 4.06 -23.08
CA LYS A 239 -0.27 3.14 -23.68
C LYS A 239 -1.70 3.51 -23.26
N TYR A 240 -1.91 3.89 -22.01
CA TYR A 240 -3.18 4.44 -21.52
C TYR A 240 -3.61 5.66 -22.34
N LEU A 241 -2.72 6.65 -22.52
CA LEU A 241 -3.02 7.84 -23.31
C LEU A 241 -3.31 7.50 -24.78
N PHE A 242 -2.53 6.61 -25.37
CA PHE A 242 -2.73 6.14 -26.75
C PHE A 242 -4.10 5.46 -26.91
N VAL A 243 -4.44 4.50 -26.04
CA VAL A 243 -5.72 3.78 -26.12
C VAL A 243 -6.90 4.76 -25.91
N ARG A 244 -6.81 5.64 -24.91
CA ARG A 244 -7.89 6.59 -24.59
C ARG A 244 -8.11 7.68 -25.62
N HIS A 245 -7.05 8.25 -26.19
CA HIS A 245 -7.14 9.45 -27.00
C HIS A 245 -6.91 9.22 -28.50
N ILE A 246 -6.19 8.17 -28.88
CA ILE A 246 -5.94 7.84 -30.29
C ILE A 246 -6.87 6.71 -30.72
N VAL A 247 -6.98 5.62 -29.98
CA VAL A 247 -7.90 4.52 -30.30
C VAL A 247 -9.34 4.86 -29.93
N GLY A 248 -9.57 5.69 -28.92
CA GLY A 248 -10.90 6.19 -28.52
C GLY A 248 -11.75 5.19 -27.72
N LYS A 249 -11.13 4.20 -27.08
CA LYS A 249 -11.84 3.20 -26.24
C LYS A 249 -11.43 3.29 -24.74
N PRO A 250 -12.19 2.70 -23.82
CA PRO A 250 -11.76 2.49 -22.45
C PRO A 250 -10.44 1.70 -22.41
N TYR A 251 -9.56 2.06 -21.46
CA TYR A 251 -8.34 1.30 -21.18
C TYR A 251 -8.69 0.17 -20.22
N GLU A 252 -8.34 -1.06 -20.58
CA GLU A 252 -8.67 -2.27 -19.85
C GLU A 252 -7.40 -3.01 -19.41
N TRP A 253 -7.53 -3.98 -18.53
CA TRP A 253 -6.41 -4.81 -18.08
C TRP A 253 -5.66 -5.47 -19.23
N SER A 254 -6.36 -5.93 -20.25
CA SER A 254 -5.80 -6.53 -21.47
C SER A 254 -4.95 -5.56 -22.30
N ASP A 255 -5.11 -4.26 -22.10
CA ASP A 255 -4.33 -3.22 -22.78
C ASP A 255 -2.98 -2.96 -22.08
N GLN A 256 -2.71 -3.56 -20.91
CA GLN A 256 -1.44 -3.38 -20.21
C GLN A 256 -0.23 -3.76 -21.09
N PRO A 257 0.86 -2.98 -21.08
CA PRO A 257 2.03 -3.29 -21.88
C PRO A 257 2.69 -4.57 -21.37
N ALA A 258 2.93 -5.52 -22.28
CA ALA A 258 3.69 -6.71 -21.98
C ALA A 258 5.13 -6.36 -21.56
N SER A 259 5.72 -7.10 -20.62
CA SER A 259 7.15 -6.98 -20.36
C SER A 259 7.94 -7.65 -21.49
N PHE A 260 9.15 -7.13 -21.78
CA PHE A 260 10.03 -7.75 -22.78
C PHE A 260 10.37 -9.21 -22.43
N ARG A 261 10.57 -9.52 -21.15
CA ARG A 261 10.81 -10.89 -20.68
C ARG A 261 9.61 -11.79 -20.99
N HIS A 262 8.41 -11.39 -20.64
CA HIS A 262 7.18 -12.14 -20.91
C HIS A 262 6.92 -12.32 -22.40
N PHE A 263 7.21 -11.30 -23.24
CA PHE A 263 7.18 -11.42 -24.71
C PHE A 263 8.13 -12.50 -25.20
N CYS A 264 9.35 -12.58 -24.66
CA CYS A 264 10.33 -13.60 -25.02
C CYS A 264 9.87 -15.01 -24.59
N GLU A 265 9.38 -15.13 -23.36
CA GLU A 265 8.88 -16.39 -22.78
C GLU A 265 7.73 -16.97 -23.61
N GLN A 266 6.71 -16.17 -23.91
CA GLN A 266 5.58 -16.61 -24.73
C GLN A 266 5.95 -17.09 -26.13
N ARG A 267 7.11 -16.69 -26.66
CA ARG A 267 7.57 -17.02 -28.01
C ARG A 267 8.80 -17.94 -28.04
N ASN A 268 9.20 -18.47 -26.88
CA ASN A 268 10.43 -19.26 -26.73
C ASN A 268 11.67 -18.58 -27.32
N LEU A 269 11.82 -17.26 -27.10
CA LEU A 269 12.94 -16.48 -27.58
C LEU A 269 13.95 -16.23 -26.47
N GLY A 270 15.23 -16.29 -26.79
CA GLY A 270 16.29 -15.82 -25.88
C GLY A 270 16.23 -14.29 -25.70
N VAL A 271 16.64 -13.80 -24.53
CA VAL A 271 16.74 -12.37 -24.25
C VAL A 271 18.00 -11.82 -24.92
N ASN A 272 17.88 -11.25 -26.11
CA ASN A 272 18.99 -10.71 -26.91
C ASN A 272 18.51 -9.54 -27.80
N GLY A 273 19.43 -8.92 -28.52
CA GLY A 273 19.15 -7.75 -29.37
C GLY A 273 18.16 -8.03 -30.51
N PHE A 274 18.16 -9.22 -31.08
CA PHE A 274 17.21 -9.62 -32.14
C PHE A 274 15.78 -9.75 -31.56
N SER A 275 15.64 -10.35 -30.41
CA SER A 275 14.36 -10.44 -29.72
C SER A 275 13.83 -9.06 -29.31
N LEU A 276 14.72 -8.15 -28.93
CA LEU A 276 14.37 -6.75 -28.64
C LEU A 276 13.82 -6.03 -29.88
N LEU A 277 14.44 -6.19 -31.04
CA LEU A 277 13.92 -5.61 -32.28
C LEU A 277 12.52 -6.17 -32.66
N ARG A 278 12.31 -7.46 -32.43
CA ARG A 278 10.99 -8.08 -32.64
C ARG A 278 9.94 -7.57 -31.68
N PHE A 279 10.34 -7.33 -30.41
CA PHE A 279 9.43 -6.73 -29.41
C PHE A 279 9.06 -5.30 -29.79
N ILE A 280 10.04 -4.47 -30.19
CA ILE A 280 9.81 -3.09 -30.64
C ILE A 280 8.85 -3.07 -31.86
N ALA A 281 9.06 -3.97 -32.81
CA ALA A 281 8.19 -4.07 -33.97
C ALA A 281 6.76 -4.55 -33.63
N ALA A 282 6.61 -5.40 -32.61
CA ALA A 282 5.32 -5.96 -32.18
C ALA A 282 4.50 -4.98 -31.33
N ASP A 283 5.14 -4.21 -30.43
CA ASP A 283 4.49 -3.23 -29.57
C ASP A 283 5.38 -1.99 -29.37
N PRO A 284 5.45 -1.09 -30.37
CA PRO A 284 6.25 0.12 -30.28
C PRO A 284 5.76 1.06 -29.17
N VAL A 285 4.47 1.03 -28.83
CA VAL A 285 3.89 1.85 -27.78
C VAL A 285 4.40 1.38 -26.42
N ALA A 286 4.54 0.08 -26.18
CA ALA A 286 5.13 -0.46 -24.95
C ALA A 286 6.60 -0.05 -24.78
N CYS A 287 7.35 0.10 -25.88
CA CYS A 287 8.71 0.59 -25.82
C CYS A 287 8.78 2.09 -25.47
N LEU A 288 7.94 2.90 -26.07
CA LEU A 288 7.80 4.33 -25.73
C LEU A 288 7.38 4.52 -24.29
N ASP A 289 6.46 3.68 -23.82
CA ASP A 289 5.98 3.68 -22.43
C ASP A 289 7.13 3.47 -21.44
N ARG A 290 7.99 2.47 -21.70
CA ARG A 290 9.17 2.21 -20.87
C ARG A 290 10.17 3.35 -20.86
N LEU A 291 10.36 4.04 -21.98
CA LEU A 291 11.23 5.23 -22.07
C LEU A 291 10.63 6.44 -21.32
N ALA A 292 9.31 6.57 -21.31
CA ALA A 292 8.61 7.65 -20.67
C ALA A 292 8.43 7.45 -19.14
N GLU A 293 8.50 6.21 -18.66
CA GLU A 293 8.24 5.84 -17.26
C GLU A 293 9.00 6.75 -16.25
N PRO A 294 10.33 7.01 -16.37
CA PRO A 294 11.03 7.88 -15.44
C PRO A 294 10.51 9.33 -15.41
N PHE A 295 10.04 9.83 -16.56
CA PHE A 295 9.50 11.19 -16.67
C PHE A 295 8.11 11.29 -16.07
N VAL A 296 7.26 10.30 -16.31
CA VAL A 296 5.92 10.22 -15.72
C VAL A 296 6.02 10.07 -14.21
N GLU A 297 6.92 9.21 -13.72
CA GLU A 297 7.18 9.05 -12.29
C GLU A 297 7.62 10.37 -11.66
N ARG A 298 8.61 11.05 -12.26
CA ARG A 298 9.08 12.35 -11.78
C ARG A 298 7.97 13.40 -11.76
N TRP A 299 7.13 13.42 -12.78
CA TRP A 299 5.97 14.31 -12.81
C TRP A 299 5.00 14.01 -11.67
N GLN A 300 4.65 12.75 -11.42
CA GLN A 300 3.78 12.37 -10.30
C GLN A 300 4.39 12.76 -8.93
N LEU A 301 5.70 12.59 -8.75
CA LEU A 301 6.39 13.02 -7.53
C LEU A 301 6.28 14.55 -7.33
N LEU A 302 6.55 15.33 -8.38
CA LEU A 302 6.49 16.80 -8.33
C LEU A 302 5.07 17.35 -8.16
N SER A 303 4.06 16.65 -8.66
CA SER A 303 2.64 17.03 -8.56
C SER A 303 1.94 16.49 -7.30
N ASN A 304 2.64 15.78 -6.42
CA ASN A 304 2.07 15.07 -5.25
C ASN A 304 0.94 14.10 -5.62
N THR A 305 1.10 13.41 -6.77
CA THR A 305 0.18 12.40 -7.26
C THR A 305 0.84 11.03 -7.44
N TYR A 306 1.97 10.80 -6.78
CA TYR A 306 2.66 9.51 -6.80
C TYR A 306 1.78 8.40 -6.19
N GLY A 307 1.99 7.15 -6.64
CA GLY A 307 1.15 6.00 -6.28
C GLY A 307 1.18 5.59 -4.81
N ILE A 308 2.13 6.13 -4.04
CA ILE A 308 2.30 5.84 -2.61
C ILE A 308 2.40 7.14 -1.83
N VAL A 309 1.80 7.16 -0.66
CA VAL A 309 1.85 8.30 0.26
C VAL A 309 2.19 7.83 1.68
N THR A 310 3.19 8.47 2.29
CA THR A 310 3.49 8.33 3.72
C THR A 310 2.82 9.48 4.46
N CYS A 311 2.01 9.15 5.44
CA CYS A 311 1.25 10.10 6.24
C CYS A 311 1.79 10.14 7.67
N VAL A 312 1.96 11.35 8.19
CA VAL A 312 2.23 11.60 9.62
C VAL A 312 1.02 12.31 10.20
N ALA A 313 0.44 11.71 11.21
CA ALA A 313 -0.65 12.31 11.98
C ALA A 313 -0.26 12.45 13.45
N ARG A 314 -0.89 13.36 14.17
CA ARG A 314 -0.63 13.61 15.59
C ARG A 314 -1.93 13.61 16.36
N LYS A 315 -1.89 13.03 17.57
CA LYS A 315 -2.95 13.18 18.56
C LYS A 315 -2.78 14.55 19.24
N PRO A 316 -3.78 15.46 19.13
CA PRO A 316 -3.71 16.82 19.68
C PRO A 316 -3.44 16.85 21.19
#